data_c5295cae557e80910a0f0fc24ef9b632
#
_entry.id   c5295cae557e80910a0f0fc24ef9b632
#
_cell.length_a   1.000
_cell.length_b   1.000
_cell.length_c   1.000
_cell.angle_alpha   90.00
_cell.angle_beta   90.00
_cell.angle_gamma   90.00
#
_symmetry.space_group_name_H-M   'P 1'
#
loop_
_entity.id
_entity.type
_entity.pdbx_description
1 polymer ?
#
loop_
_entity_poly.entity_id
_entity_poly.type
_entity_poly.pdbx_seq_one_letter_code
_entity_poly.pdbx_strand_id
1 'polypeptide(L)'
;MSAKVKGLGHVGFYVQDLDLMKDFYGNLMGMTLTKVAPIGAFFSADPEECDHEIALMAGRKSLDDTTNVNQVSMRVDSLDDVRDFKKRIHAKGDQLDRIVTHASAIGCYFRDPEGNPTEVFWLTGLTSWAQIGIPIDIDQSDDQVMADVHRAWDAVKHVEMCNVPSPETFEAIRDLNKAVVANR
;
A
#
# COMPACT_ATOMS: atom_id res chain seq x y z
N MET A 1 -25.32 5.27 -5.27
CA MET A 1 -25.18 3.87 -4.75
C MET A 1 -24.03 3.90 -3.78
N SER A 2 -24.07 3.18 -2.66
CA SER A 2 -22.91 3.12 -1.76
C SER A 2 -21.76 2.33 -2.39
N ALA A 3 -20.52 2.70 -2.07
CA ALA A 3 -19.31 2.03 -2.54
C ALA A 3 -19.31 0.53 -2.22
N LYS A 4 -18.77 -0.27 -3.11
CA LYS A 4 -18.63 -1.71 -2.95
C LYS A 4 -17.20 -2.13 -3.25
N VAL A 5 -16.73 -3.13 -2.51
CA VAL A 5 -15.49 -3.82 -2.83
C VAL A 5 -15.63 -4.53 -4.18
N LYS A 6 -14.62 -4.40 -5.05
CA LYS A 6 -14.56 -5.07 -6.37
C LYS A 6 -13.93 -6.44 -6.31
N GLY A 7 -13.04 -6.66 -5.37
CA GLY A 7 -12.36 -7.92 -5.17
C GLY A 7 -11.13 -7.78 -4.28
N LEU A 8 -10.49 -8.90 -4.02
CA LEU A 8 -9.20 -8.92 -3.35
C LEU A 8 -8.16 -8.23 -4.25
N GLY A 9 -7.42 -7.27 -3.70
CA GLY A 9 -6.29 -6.65 -4.38
C GLY A 9 -5.01 -7.42 -4.09
N HIS A 10 -4.60 -7.45 -2.83
CA HIS A 10 -3.42 -8.17 -2.38
C HIS A 10 -3.54 -8.63 -0.92
N VAL A 11 -2.66 -9.53 -0.51
CA VAL A 11 -2.51 -9.98 0.88
C VAL A 11 -1.08 -9.75 1.33
N GLY A 12 -0.91 -9.19 2.52
CA GLY A 12 0.38 -9.03 3.18
C GLY A 12 0.58 -10.05 4.29
N PHE A 13 1.79 -10.61 4.36
CA PHE A 13 2.20 -11.54 5.42
C PHE A 13 3.39 -11.00 6.19
N TYR A 14 3.40 -11.19 7.51
CA TYR A 14 4.63 -11.14 8.29
C TYR A 14 5.38 -12.46 8.16
N VAL A 15 6.67 -12.38 7.84
CA VAL A 15 7.53 -13.54 7.61
C VAL A 15 8.72 -13.51 8.56
N GLN A 16 9.23 -14.69 8.93
CA GLN A 16 10.41 -14.82 9.77
C GLN A 16 11.69 -14.74 8.93
N ASP A 17 11.72 -15.43 7.81
CA ASP A 17 12.85 -15.47 6.86
C ASP A 17 12.39 -14.91 5.51
N LEU A 18 12.77 -13.66 5.25
CA LEU A 18 12.36 -12.98 4.02
C LEU A 18 13.03 -13.58 2.78
N ASP A 19 14.27 -14.06 2.89
CA ASP A 19 15.00 -14.61 1.75
C ASP A 19 14.44 -15.98 1.34
N LEU A 20 14.13 -16.84 2.32
CA LEU A 20 13.44 -18.09 2.09
C LEU A 20 12.09 -17.88 1.39
N MET A 21 11.34 -16.89 1.84
CA MET A 21 10.01 -16.60 1.27
C MET A 21 10.11 -15.96 -0.12
N LYS A 22 11.15 -15.16 -0.38
CA LYS A 22 11.43 -14.65 -1.75
C LYS A 22 11.75 -15.80 -2.71
N ASP A 23 12.53 -16.79 -2.27
CA ASP A 23 12.81 -17.98 -3.07
C ASP A 23 11.52 -18.77 -3.38
N PHE A 24 10.67 -18.94 -2.37
CA PHE A 24 9.40 -19.64 -2.53
C PHE A 24 8.48 -18.96 -3.57
N TYR A 25 8.21 -17.65 -3.41
CA TYR A 25 7.30 -16.96 -4.33
C TYR A 25 7.93 -16.71 -5.70
N GLY A 26 9.23 -16.40 -5.76
CA GLY A 26 9.94 -16.17 -7.02
C GLY A 26 10.20 -17.44 -7.80
N ASN A 27 10.86 -18.42 -7.19
CA ASN A 27 11.33 -19.61 -7.91
C ASN A 27 10.28 -20.72 -7.95
N LEU A 28 9.67 -21.07 -6.81
CA LEU A 28 8.69 -22.16 -6.79
C LEU A 28 7.35 -21.74 -7.39
N MET A 29 6.82 -20.57 -7.00
CA MET A 29 5.53 -20.08 -7.50
C MET A 29 5.64 -19.37 -8.85
N GLY A 30 6.86 -19.02 -9.29
CA GLY A 30 7.10 -18.36 -10.58
C GLY A 30 6.59 -16.92 -10.67
N MET A 31 6.38 -16.25 -9.52
CA MET A 31 5.93 -14.87 -9.50
C MET A 31 7.09 -13.89 -9.73
N THR A 32 6.79 -12.76 -10.34
CA THR A 32 7.75 -11.69 -10.56
C THR A 32 7.92 -10.85 -9.29
N LEU A 33 9.16 -10.68 -8.83
CA LEU A 33 9.48 -9.72 -7.78
C LEU A 33 9.36 -8.32 -8.38
N THR A 34 8.44 -7.48 -7.88
CA THR A 34 8.15 -6.16 -8.43
C THR A 34 8.73 -5.02 -7.61
N LYS A 35 8.69 -5.14 -6.29
CA LYS A 35 9.18 -4.12 -5.36
C LYS A 35 10.05 -4.73 -4.28
N VAL A 36 11.07 -3.98 -3.86
CA VAL A 36 11.94 -4.29 -2.74
C VAL A 36 11.96 -3.13 -1.76
N ALA A 37 11.81 -3.43 -0.48
CA ALA A 37 11.95 -2.48 0.61
C ALA A 37 12.97 -3.04 1.63
N PRO A 38 13.52 -2.23 2.55
CA PRO A 38 14.52 -2.70 3.53
C PRO A 38 14.08 -3.91 4.35
N ILE A 39 12.78 -4.05 4.59
CA ILE A 39 12.18 -5.14 5.37
C ILE A 39 11.03 -5.82 4.62
N GLY A 40 10.95 -5.70 3.29
CA GLY A 40 9.82 -6.25 2.53
C GLY A 40 10.15 -6.59 1.09
N ALA A 41 9.32 -7.46 0.50
CA ALA A 41 9.35 -7.85 -0.89
C ALA A 41 7.93 -8.03 -1.42
N PHE A 42 7.70 -7.67 -2.68
CA PHE A 42 6.37 -7.65 -3.29
C PHE A 42 6.42 -8.43 -4.60
N PHE A 43 5.42 -9.27 -4.81
CA PHE A 43 5.38 -10.19 -5.95
C PHE A 43 4.08 -10.05 -6.72
N SER A 44 4.19 -10.10 -8.05
CA SER A 44 3.06 -10.16 -8.97
C SER A 44 3.11 -11.38 -9.88
N ALA A 45 1.95 -11.94 -10.15
CA ALA A 45 1.79 -12.96 -11.18
C ALA A 45 1.86 -12.33 -12.60
N ASP A 46 1.36 -11.09 -12.73
CA ASP A 46 1.40 -10.30 -13.96
C ASP A 46 1.63 -8.81 -13.65
N PRO A 47 2.89 -8.32 -13.70
CA PRO A 47 3.23 -6.94 -13.39
C PRO A 47 2.63 -5.88 -14.32
N GLU A 48 2.12 -6.27 -15.51
CA GLU A 48 1.44 -5.35 -16.41
C GLU A 48 0.01 -5.06 -15.94
N GLU A 49 -0.63 -6.04 -15.27
CA GLU A 49 -2.00 -5.95 -14.77
C GLU A 49 -2.07 -5.51 -13.31
N CYS A 50 -1.11 -5.96 -12.49
CA CYS A 50 -1.12 -5.70 -11.04
C CYS A 50 0.31 -5.49 -10.52
N ASP A 51 0.54 -4.48 -9.73
CA ASP A 51 1.88 -4.21 -9.20
C ASP A 51 2.32 -5.24 -8.15
N HIS A 52 1.40 -5.85 -7.42
CA HIS A 52 1.62 -7.00 -6.56
C HIS A 52 0.32 -7.61 -6.04
N GLU A 53 0.28 -8.93 -5.87
CA GLU A 53 -0.76 -9.67 -5.15
C GLU A 53 -0.26 -10.15 -3.78
N ILE A 54 1.05 -10.33 -3.63
CA ILE A 54 1.68 -10.80 -2.38
C ILE A 54 2.65 -9.74 -1.87
N ALA A 55 2.49 -9.34 -0.62
CA ALA A 55 3.42 -8.48 0.12
C ALA A 55 4.04 -9.29 1.29
N LEU A 56 5.35 -9.41 1.31
CA LEU A 56 6.09 -10.05 2.39
C LEU A 56 6.77 -8.99 3.24
N MET A 57 6.52 -9.02 4.54
CA MET A 57 7.09 -8.07 5.51
C MET A 57 7.84 -8.85 6.59
N ALA A 58 9.14 -8.57 6.77
CA ALA A 58 9.88 -9.13 7.89
C ALA A 58 9.29 -8.66 9.22
N GLY A 59 9.31 -9.54 10.23
CA GLY A 59 8.83 -9.17 11.57
C GLY A 59 8.10 -10.27 12.34
N ARG A 60 7.78 -11.39 11.71
CA ARG A 60 7.28 -12.58 12.42
C ARG A 60 8.37 -13.13 13.31
N LYS A 61 8.10 -13.23 14.62
CA LYS A 61 9.12 -13.61 15.63
C LYS A 61 9.44 -15.10 15.64
N SER A 62 8.44 -15.95 15.37
CA SER A 62 8.59 -17.41 15.31
C SER A 62 7.50 -18.01 14.44
N LEU A 63 7.63 -19.27 14.05
CA LEU A 63 6.60 -20.00 13.30
C LEU A 63 5.34 -20.28 14.15
N ASP A 64 5.47 -20.26 15.47
CA ASP A 64 4.35 -20.40 16.41
C ASP A 64 3.58 -19.09 16.63
N ASP A 65 4.10 -17.96 16.13
CA ASP A 65 3.42 -16.66 16.18
C ASP A 65 2.21 -16.68 15.24
N THR A 66 1.03 -16.48 15.79
CA THR A 66 -0.24 -16.46 15.03
C THR A 66 -0.48 -15.14 14.32
N THR A 67 0.28 -14.10 14.64
CA THR A 67 0.21 -12.78 13.99
C THR A 67 0.99 -12.81 12.69
N ASN A 68 0.43 -13.43 11.67
CA ASN A 68 1.07 -13.60 10.36
C ASN A 68 0.45 -12.77 9.23
N VAL A 69 -0.77 -12.28 9.38
CA VAL A 69 -1.38 -11.38 8.40
C VAL A 69 -0.96 -9.94 8.68
N ASN A 70 -0.32 -9.30 7.72
CA ASN A 70 0.04 -7.89 7.78
C ASN A 70 -1.14 -7.01 7.39
N GLN A 71 -1.84 -7.36 6.30
CA GLN A 71 -3.06 -6.70 5.85
C GLN A 71 -3.81 -7.53 4.82
N VAL A 72 -5.12 -7.27 4.72
CA VAL A 72 -5.98 -7.71 3.61
C VAL A 72 -6.48 -6.48 2.88
N SER A 73 -6.19 -6.37 1.58
CA SER A 73 -6.43 -5.17 0.80
C SER A 73 -7.45 -5.42 -0.29
N MET A 74 -8.54 -4.66 -0.28
CA MET A 74 -9.67 -4.76 -1.18
C MET A 74 -9.71 -3.60 -2.16
N ARG A 75 -9.84 -3.88 -3.45
CA ARG A 75 -9.92 -2.87 -4.50
C ARG A 75 -11.32 -2.27 -4.61
N VAL A 76 -11.36 -0.96 -4.86
CA VAL A 76 -12.57 -0.20 -5.22
C VAL A 76 -12.35 0.51 -6.55
N ASP A 77 -13.43 1.10 -7.14
CA ASP A 77 -13.40 1.63 -8.50
C ASP A 77 -12.94 3.09 -8.59
N SER A 78 -13.09 3.86 -7.53
CA SER A 78 -12.88 5.32 -7.59
C SER A 78 -12.39 5.90 -6.28
N LEU A 79 -11.86 7.13 -6.34
CA LEU A 79 -11.54 7.94 -5.17
C LEU A 79 -12.79 8.21 -4.30
N ASP A 80 -13.95 8.41 -4.94
CA ASP A 80 -15.20 8.62 -4.21
C ASP A 80 -15.63 7.38 -3.44
N ASP A 81 -15.32 6.18 -3.92
CA ASP A 81 -15.55 4.96 -3.16
C ASP A 81 -14.66 4.91 -1.90
N VAL A 82 -13.39 5.34 -2.00
CA VAL A 82 -12.50 5.44 -0.81
C VAL A 82 -13.08 6.44 0.19
N ARG A 83 -13.59 7.58 -0.27
CA ARG A 83 -14.26 8.60 0.57
C ARG A 83 -15.52 8.05 1.24
N ASP A 84 -16.33 7.27 0.51
CA ASP A 84 -17.54 6.66 1.06
C ASP A 84 -17.19 5.62 2.14
N PHE A 85 -16.18 4.79 1.91
CA PHE A 85 -15.67 3.87 2.94
C PHE A 85 -15.17 4.63 4.17
N LYS A 86 -14.39 5.70 4.02
CA LYS A 86 -13.97 6.57 5.14
C LYS A 86 -15.18 7.04 5.96
N LYS A 87 -16.21 7.59 5.29
CA LYS A 87 -17.45 8.05 5.96
C LYS A 87 -18.15 6.93 6.71
N ARG A 88 -18.26 5.75 6.11
CA ARG A 88 -18.92 4.57 6.72
C ARG A 88 -18.16 4.05 7.93
N ILE A 89 -16.82 4.01 7.88
CA ILE A 89 -15.96 3.63 9.00
C ILE A 89 -16.20 4.59 10.17
N HIS A 90 -16.14 5.91 9.92
CA HIS A 90 -16.42 6.91 10.96
C HIS A 90 -17.84 6.82 11.52
N ALA A 91 -18.85 6.64 10.67
CA ALA A 91 -20.25 6.53 11.10
C ALA A 91 -20.51 5.30 11.98
N LYS A 92 -19.75 4.23 11.78
CA LYS A 92 -19.80 3.00 12.58
C LYS A 92 -19.03 3.14 13.89
N GLY A 93 -18.15 4.13 14.01
CA GLY A 93 -17.26 4.31 15.16
C GLY A 93 -16.03 3.37 15.14
N ASP A 94 -15.75 2.75 13.99
CA ASP A 94 -14.60 1.88 13.82
C ASP A 94 -13.30 2.71 13.74
N GLN A 95 -12.18 2.09 14.08
CA GLN A 95 -10.87 2.75 14.06
C GLN A 95 -10.36 2.89 12.63
N LEU A 96 -10.14 4.15 12.20
CA LEU A 96 -9.39 4.49 11.01
C LEU A 96 -7.91 4.66 11.39
N ASP A 97 -7.02 3.83 10.84
CA ASP A 97 -5.60 3.88 11.16
C ASP A 97 -4.89 5.00 10.38
N ARG A 98 -5.08 5.05 9.05
CA ARG A 98 -4.44 6.05 8.18
C ARG A 98 -5.06 6.09 6.80
N ILE A 99 -4.86 7.19 6.08
CA ILE A 99 -5.06 7.30 4.63
C ILE A 99 -3.76 7.78 4.01
N VAL A 100 -3.29 7.07 3.00
CA VAL A 100 -1.99 7.35 2.35
C VAL A 100 -2.09 7.20 0.84
N THR A 101 -1.20 7.91 0.13
CA THR A 101 -0.91 7.60 -1.27
C THR A 101 0.35 6.76 -1.37
N HIS A 102 0.29 5.75 -2.23
CA HIS A 102 1.42 4.95 -2.69
C HIS A 102 1.91 5.40 -4.07
N ALA A 103 1.50 6.58 -4.54
CA ALA A 103 1.55 7.08 -5.90
C ALA A 103 0.67 6.26 -6.85
N SER A 104 0.88 4.96 -7.00
CA SER A 104 0.07 4.06 -7.83
C SER A 104 -1.33 3.78 -7.26
N ALA A 105 -1.55 4.05 -5.98
CA ALA A 105 -2.82 3.83 -5.30
C ALA A 105 -3.04 4.85 -4.17
N ILE A 106 -4.31 5.05 -3.79
CA ILE A 106 -4.71 5.69 -2.53
C ILE A 106 -5.37 4.64 -1.66
N GLY A 107 -4.79 4.39 -0.48
CA GLY A 107 -5.26 3.39 0.49
C GLY A 107 -5.87 4.02 1.74
N CYS A 108 -7.00 3.47 2.18
CA CYS A 108 -7.65 3.77 3.45
C CYS A 108 -7.54 2.53 4.35
N TYR A 109 -6.80 2.65 5.45
CA TYR A 109 -6.47 1.57 6.37
C TYR A 109 -7.29 1.67 7.64
N PHE A 110 -7.86 0.55 8.05
CA PHE A 110 -8.71 0.45 9.24
C PHE A 110 -8.64 -0.97 9.82
N ARG A 111 -9.38 -1.21 10.89
CA ARG A 111 -9.46 -2.52 11.53
C ARG A 111 -10.82 -3.15 11.30
N ASP A 112 -10.83 -4.47 11.08
CA ASP A 112 -12.06 -5.24 11.17
C ASP A 112 -12.50 -5.42 12.64
N PRO A 113 -13.70 -5.97 12.92
CA PRO A 113 -14.20 -6.12 14.31
C PRO A 113 -13.32 -6.99 15.23
N GLU A 114 -12.45 -7.83 14.68
CA GLU A 114 -11.48 -8.65 15.43
C GLU A 114 -10.07 -8.04 15.48
N GLY A 115 -9.90 -6.82 14.91
CA GLY A 115 -8.65 -6.06 14.95
C GLY A 115 -7.68 -6.39 13.81
N ASN A 116 -8.07 -7.19 12.81
CA ASN A 116 -7.21 -7.49 11.68
C ASN A 116 -7.02 -6.24 10.79
N PRO A 117 -5.77 -5.96 10.34
CA PRO A 117 -5.51 -4.85 9.44
C PRO A 117 -6.21 -5.05 8.08
N THR A 118 -7.02 -4.10 7.71
CA THR A 118 -7.81 -4.11 6.47
C THR A 118 -7.57 -2.82 5.71
N GLU A 119 -7.55 -2.90 4.39
CA GLU A 119 -7.43 -1.75 3.50
C GLU A 119 -8.53 -1.79 2.44
N VAL A 120 -9.06 -0.63 2.09
CA VAL A 120 -9.69 -0.41 0.78
C VAL A 120 -8.84 0.57 0.00
N PHE A 121 -8.60 0.29 -1.29
CA PHE A 121 -7.75 1.13 -2.12
C PHE A 121 -8.29 1.32 -3.54
N TRP A 122 -7.94 2.47 -4.12
CA TRP A 122 -8.18 2.82 -5.51
C TRP A 122 -6.87 3.03 -6.26
N LEU A 123 -6.77 2.47 -7.49
CA LEU A 123 -5.62 2.64 -8.37
C LEU A 123 -5.70 3.99 -9.08
N THR A 124 -4.63 4.79 -8.98
CA THR A 124 -4.54 6.14 -9.58
C THR A 124 -4.28 6.15 -11.08
N GLY A 125 -3.90 4.99 -11.66
CA GLY A 125 -3.44 4.87 -13.04
C GLY A 125 -1.95 5.19 -13.24
N LEU A 126 -1.22 5.57 -12.17
CA LEU A 126 0.22 5.78 -12.21
C LEU A 126 0.96 4.50 -11.82
N THR A 127 2.12 4.27 -12.43
CA THR A 127 3.00 3.16 -12.06
C THR A 127 4.08 3.64 -11.08
N SER A 128 4.31 2.89 -10.00
CA SER A 128 5.37 3.14 -9.03
C SER A 128 5.95 1.82 -8.53
N TRP A 129 7.26 1.67 -8.68
CA TRP A 129 7.99 0.49 -8.18
C TRP A 129 8.65 0.73 -6.81
N ALA A 130 8.49 1.93 -6.25
CA ALA A 130 8.90 2.23 -4.88
C ALA A 130 7.77 1.94 -3.89
N GLN A 131 8.10 1.29 -2.78
CA GLN A 131 7.15 1.16 -1.67
C GLN A 131 7.18 2.43 -0.82
N ILE A 132 6.14 3.24 -0.96
CA ILE A 132 5.94 4.49 -0.19
C ILE A 132 4.56 4.49 0.45
N GLY A 133 4.40 5.33 1.47
CA GLY A 133 3.10 5.60 2.10
C GLY A 133 3.13 7.02 2.63
N ILE A 134 2.66 7.99 1.83
CA ILE A 134 2.64 9.41 2.18
C ILE A 134 1.22 9.77 2.62
N PRO A 135 1.01 10.29 3.83
CA PRO A 135 -0.31 10.73 4.28
C PRO A 135 -0.94 11.71 3.28
N ILE A 136 -2.23 11.54 3.01
CA ILE A 136 -2.98 12.39 2.07
C ILE A 136 -4.35 12.72 2.66
N ASP A 137 -4.82 13.94 2.38
CA ASP A 137 -6.18 14.36 2.71
C ASP A 137 -7.09 14.18 1.50
N ILE A 138 -7.95 13.16 1.54
CA ILE A 138 -8.89 12.85 0.46
C ILE A 138 -10.19 13.67 0.51
N ASP A 139 -10.39 14.52 1.51
CA ASP A 139 -11.56 15.39 1.61
C ASP A 139 -11.40 16.68 0.77
N GLN A 140 -10.20 16.93 0.24
CA GLN A 140 -9.92 18.00 -0.71
C GLN A 140 -10.58 17.74 -2.07
N SER A 141 -10.53 18.72 -2.98
CA SER A 141 -10.97 18.53 -4.38
C SER A 141 -10.12 17.46 -5.08
N ASP A 142 -10.69 16.79 -6.09
CA ASP A 142 -9.98 15.77 -6.87
C ASP A 142 -8.67 16.30 -7.46
N ASP A 143 -8.67 17.53 -7.97
CA ASP A 143 -7.46 18.16 -8.52
C ASP A 143 -6.36 18.31 -7.46
N GLN A 144 -6.70 18.67 -6.24
CA GLN A 144 -5.73 18.78 -5.14
C GLN A 144 -5.23 17.43 -4.69
N VAL A 145 -6.13 16.44 -4.54
CA VAL A 145 -5.74 15.04 -4.22
C VAL A 145 -4.78 14.52 -5.28
N MET A 146 -5.11 14.69 -6.57
CA MET A 146 -4.23 14.23 -7.65
C MET A 146 -2.93 15.01 -7.74
N ALA A 147 -2.90 16.30 -7.40
CA ALA A 147 -1.66 17.07 -7.30
C ALA A 147 -0.74 16.53 -6.20
N ASP A 148 -1.29 16.11 -5.05
CA ASP A 148 -0.53 15.47 -3.98
C ASP A 148 -0.01 14.08 -4.39
N VAL A 149 -0.84 13.30 -5.10
CA VAL A 149 -0.45 12.00 -5.70
C VAL A 149 0.70 12.19 -6.69
N HIS A 150 0.60 13.17 -7.61
CA HIS A 150 1.66 13.45 -8.58
C HIS A 150 2.96 13.91 -7.91
N ARG A 151 2.88 14.70 -6.84
CA ARG A 151 4.05 15.11 -6.06
C ARG A 151 4.75 13.91 -5.41
N ALA A 152 3.98 12.95 -4.89
CA ALA A 152 4.51 11.70 -4.37
C ALA A 152 5.14 10.85 -5.48
N TRP A 153 4.46 10.76 -6.64
CA TRP A 153 4.96 10.02 -7.80
C TRP A 153 6.25 10.62 -8.37
N ASP A 154 6.35 11.94 -8.49
CA ASP A 154 7.56 12.62 -8.98
C ASP A 154 8.80 12.28 -8.16
N ALA A 155 8.64 12.08 -6.85
CA ALA A 155 9.74 11.68 -5.97
C ALA A 155 10.24 10.25 -6.22
N VAL A 156 9.43 9.38 -6.83
CA VAL A 156 9.73 7.94 -6.92
C VAL A 156 9.61 7.34 -8.33
N LYS A 157 9.13 8.08 -9.32
CA LYS A 157 8.89 7.59 -10.70
C LYS A 157 10.13 7.05 -11.40
N HIS A 158 11.31 7.43 -10.94
CA HIS A 158 12.60 7.00 -11.47
C HIS A 158 13.09 5.66 -10.88
N VAL A 159 12.41 5.15 -9.86
CA VAL A 159 12.74 3.84 -9.27
C VAL A 159 12.25 2.75 -10.22
N GLU A 160 13.17 1.92 -10.66
CA GLU A 160 12.87 0.79 -11.54
C GLU A 160 12.36 -0.41 -10.74
N MET A 161 11.69 -1.33 -11.42
CA MET A 161 11.25 -2.59 -10.85
C MET A 161 12.41 -3.34 -10.20
N CYS A 162 12.18 -3.93 -9.03
CA CYS A 162 13.15 -4.67 -8.21
C CYS A 162 14.31 -3.85 -7.63
N ASN A 163 14.38 -2.54 -7.88
CA ASN A 163 15.44 -1.71 -7.33
C ASN A 163 15.05 -1.15 -5.96
N VAL A 164 16.03 -1.13 -5.06
CA VAL A 164 15.90 -0.40 -3.79
C VAL A 164 16.03 1.09 -4.09
N PRO A 165 15.12 1.94 -3.60
CA PRO A 165 15.25 3.39 -3.76
C PRO A 165 16.59 3.90 -3.21
N SER A 166 17.17 4.91 -3.87
CA SER A 166 18.42 5.53 -3.42
C SER A 166 18.25 6.28 -2.09
N PRO A 167 19.34 6.59 -1.38
CA PRO A 167 19.30 7.42 -0.18
C PRO A 167 18.60 8.77 -0.41
N GLU A 168 18.84 9.40 -1.56
CA GLU A 168 18.23 10.68 -1.96
C GLU A 168 16.70 10.52 -2.15
N THR A 169 16.26 9.40 -2.73
CA THR A 169 14.84 9.07 -2.87
C THR A 169 14.19 8.90 -1.48
N PHE A 170 14.85 8.20 -0.55
CA PHE A 170 14.34 8.08 0.82
C PHE A 170 14.30 9.43 1.55
N GLU A 171 15.22 10.34 1.28
CA GLU A 171 15.21 11.69 1.85
C GLU A 171 14.03 12.49 1.30
N ALA A 172 13.79 12.48 -0.01
CA ALA A 172 12.65 13.12 -0.65
C ALA A 172 11.31 12.60 -0.09
N ILE A 173 11.15 11.29 0.08
CA ILE A 173 9.96 10.66 0.70
C ILE A 173 9.78 11.16 2.14
N ARG A 174 10.86 11.24 2.91
CA ARG A 174 10.82 11.72 4.30
C ARG A 174 10.39 13.18 4.39
N ASP A 175 10.85 14.01 3.48
CA ASP A 175 10.51 15.43 3.47
C ASP A 175 9.05 15.67 3.05
N LEU A 176 8.53 14.88 2.11
CA LEU A 176 7.10 14.87 1.79
C LEU A 176 6.25 14.49 3.01
N ASN A 177 6.64 13.45 3.74
CA ASN A 177 5.94 13.05 4.97
C ASN A 177 5.93 14.16 6.02
N LYS A 178 7.05 14.86 6.24
CA LYS A 178 7.14 16.01 7.17
C LYS A 178 6.24 17.17 6.74
N ALA A 179 6.23 17.50 5.45
CA ALA A 179 5.44 18.61 4.92
C ALA A 179 3.94 18.40 5.13
N VAL A 180 3.45 17.16 4.99
CA VAL A 180 2.04 16.84 5.25
C VAL A 180 1.68 16.95 6.74
N VAL A 181 2.59 16.53 7.63
CA VAL A 181 2.37 16.61 9.09
C VAL A 181 2.38 18.07 9.56
N ALA A 182 3.23 18.94 8.99
CA ALA A 182 3.34 20.35 9.37
C ALA A 182 2.13 21.18 8.93
N ASN A 183 1.34 20.73 7.97
CA ASN A 183 0.16 21.40 7.43
C ASN A 183 -1.17 20.94 8.05
N ARG A 184 -1.13 20.06 9.06
CA ARG A 184 -2.26 19.59 9.87
C ARG A 184 -2.27 20.21 11.26
#